data_4f72e6a1c0cf2e4f7a041c95f6bf36ee
#
_entry.id   4f72e6a1c0cf2e4f7a041c95f6bf36ee
#
_cell.length_a   1.000
_cell.length_b   1.000
_cell.length_c   1.000
_cell.angle_alpha   90.00
_cell.angle_beta   90.00
_cell.angle_gamma   90.00
#
_symmetry.space_group_name_H-M   'P 1'
#
loop_
_entity.id
_entity.type
_entity.pdbx_description
1 polymer ?
#
loop_
_entity_poly.entity_id
_entity_poly.type
_entity_poly.pdbx_seq_one_letter_code
_entity_poly.pdbx_strand_id
1 'polypeptide(L)'
;YGRPDYERPGRGIDERKSPQEITADMDVSLPVLVIDHEPRELQELADAGVDVDLCGHTHDGQVFPGNMVIRFFWENKCGYLKKGNMHNIVTSGVGLFGPNMRVGTKSEICDVSICFN
;
A
#
# COMPACT_ATOMS: atom_id res chain seq x y z
N TYR A 1 -7.03 9.79 -2.46
CA TYR A 1 -7.53 9.54 -1.10
C TYR A 1 -6.46 8.88 -0.24
N GLY A 2 -6.29 9.33 1.01
CA GLY A 2 -5.42 8.71 2.00
C GLY A 2 -6.22 7.84 2.97
N ARG A 3 -5.86 6.57 3.13
CA ARG A 3 -6.50 5.64 4.08
C ARG A 3 -5.73 5.59 5.40
N PRO A 4 -6.42 5.61 6.55
CA PRO A 4 -5.79 5.43 7.84
C PRO A 4 -5.28 3.99 8.03
N ASP A 5 -4.31 3.84 8.94
CA ASP A 5 -3.67 2.58 9.29
C ASP A 5 -4.66 1.63 9.99
N TYR A 6 -4.68 0.37 9.57
CA TYR A 6 -5.53 -0.67 10.16
C TYR A 6 -5.11 -1.04 11.57
N GLU A 7 -3.80 -1.03 11.86
CA GLU A 7 -3.23 -1.55 13.11
C GLU A 7 -3.10 -0.51 14.23
N ARG A 8 -3.57 0.72 14.04
CA ARG A 8 -3.49 1.77 15.07
C ARG A 8 -4.85 2.28 15.54
N PRO A 9 -5.71 1.40 16.13
CA PRO A 9 -6.94 1.87 16.74
C PRO A 9 -6.58 2.75 17.95
N GLY A 10 -7.21 3.91 18.08
CA GLY A 10 -7.16 4.68 19.32
C GLY A 10 -6.46 6.03 19.30
N ARG A 11 -6.10 6.58 18.14
CA ARG A 11 -5.63 7.96 18.03
C ARG A 11 -6.70 8.98 17.61
N GLY A 12 -7.99 8.66 17.77
CA GLY A 12 -9.09 9.55 17.35
C GLY A 12 -9.13 9.75 15.83
N ILE A 13 -8.56 8.84 15.09
CA ILE A 13 -8.59 8.81 13.64
C ILE A 13 -9.84 8.03 13.23
N ASP A 14 -10.55 8.52 12.25
CA ASP A 14 -11.72 7.88 11.68
C ASP A 14 -11.47 6.41 11.41
N GLU A 15 -12.50 5.60 11.59
CA GLU A 15 -12.50 4.18 11.26
C GLU A 15 -12.03 3.99 9.81
N ARG A 16 -11.16 2.98 9.57
CA ARG A 16 -10.67 2.69 8.23
C ARG A 16 -11.85 2.33 7.33
N LYS A 17 -12.14 3.21 6.38
CA LYS A 17 -13.21 2.99 5.42
C LYS A 17 -12.88 1.85 4.48
N SER A 18 -13.88 1.06 4.12
CA SER A 18 -13.77 0.04 3.07
C SER A 18 -13.47 0.68 1.70
N PRO A 19 -12.92 -0.07 0.75
CA PRO A 19 -12.72 0.42 -0.61
C PRO A 19 -13.98 1.01 -1.26
N GLN A 20 -15.12 0.36 -1.05
CA GLN A 20 -16.42 0.81 -1.56
C GLN A 20 -16.88 2.14 -0.94
N GLU A 21 -16.64 2.32 0.36
CA GLU A 21 -16.99 3.57 1.04
C GLU A 21 -16.12 4.75 0.60
N ILE A 22 -14.84 4.53 0.31
CA ILE A 22 -13.97 5.61 -0.15
C ILE A 22 -14.26 6.02 -1.59
N THR A 23 -14.78 5.13 -2.42
CA THR A 23 -15.11 5.42 -3.82
C THR A 23 -16.56 5.82 -4.03
N ALA A 24 -17.44 5.64 -3.02
CA ALA A 24 -18.88 5.90 -3.15
C ALA A 24 -19.23 7.33 -3.61
N ASP A 25 -18.45 8.30 -3.16
CA ASP A 25 -18.64 9.73 -3.47
C ASP A 25 -17.67 10.25 -4.54
N MET A 26 -16.88 9.36 -5.18
CA MET A 26 -15.91 9.73 -6.20
C MET A 26 -16.47 9.52 -7.60
N ASP A 27 -16.10 10.40 -8.52
CA ASP A 27 -16.33 10.18 -9.95
C ASP A 27 -15.27 9.19 -10.47
N VAL A 28 -15.62 7.91 -10.47
CA VAL A 28 -14.75 6.82 -10.93
C VAL A 28 -14.54 6.80 -12.47
N SER A 29 -15.13 7.76 -13.20
CA SER A 29 -14.76 8.00 -14.61
C SER A 29 -13.44 8.77 -14.72
N LEU A 30 -12.98 9.38 -13.64
CA LEU A 30 -11.69 10.01 -13.49
C LEU A 30 -10.70 9.05 -12.82
N PRO A 31 -9.38 9.21 -13.06
CA PRO A 31 -8.38 8.38 -12.43
C PRO A 31 -8.44 8.47 -10.90
N VAL A 32 -8.62 7.33 -10.24
CA VAL A 32 -8.71 7.22 -8.78
C VAL A 32 -7.38 6.75 -8.20
N LEU A 33 -6.75 7.64 -7.43
CA LEU A 33 -5.50 7.37 -6.73
C LEU A 33 -5.75 7.20 -5.23
N VAL A 34 -5.31 6.09 -4.66
CA VAL A 34 -5.33 5.82 -3.23
C VAL A 34 -3.91 5.82 -2.69
N ILE A 35 -3.72 6.47 -1.55
CA ILE A 35 -2.49 6.39 -0.75
C ILE A 35 -2.85 5.66 0.52
N ASP A 36 -2.33 4.46 0.67
CA ASP A 36 -2.56 3.60 1.82
C ASP A 36 -1.25 3.37 2.59
N HIS A 37 -1.33 3.11 3.87
CA HIS A 37 -0.14 2.69 4.60
C HIS A 37 0.12 1.20 4.39
N GLU A 38 -0.91 0.37 4.45
CA GLU A 38 -0.83 -1.08 4.36
C GLU A 38 -1.38 -1.60 3.03
N PRO A 39 -0.67 -2.50 2.32
CA PRO A 39 -1.14 -3.12 1.07
C PRO A 39 -2.17 -4.23 1.35
N ARG A 40 -3.36 -3.83 1.80
CA ARG A 40 -4.49 -4.72 2.11
C ARG A 40 -5.66 -4.47 1.19
N GLU A 41 -6.53 -5.47 1.07
CA GLU A 41 -7.79 -5.37 0.32
C GLU A 41 -7.56 -4.99 -1.16
N LEU A 42 -6.48 -5.53 -1.75
CA LEU A 42 -6.08 -5.17 -3.11
C LEU A 42 -7.13 -5.56 -4.16
N GLN A 43 -7.84 -6.68 -3.95
CA GLN A 43 -8.92 -7.08 -4.85
C GLN A 43 -10.11 -6.16 -4.71
N GLU A 44 -10.49 -5.83 -3.49
CA GLU A 44 -11.61 -4.95 -3.18
C GLU A 44 -11.36 -3.52 -3.69
N LEU A 45 -10.11 -3.03 -3.60
CA LEU A 45 -9.70 -1.74 -4.18
C LEU A 45 -9.84 -1.75 -5.71
N ALA A 46 -9.35 -2.81 -6.35
CA ALA A 46 -9.46 -2.96 -7.80
C ALA A 46 -10.94 -3.04 -8.25
N ASP A 47 -11.76 -3.80 -7.52
CA ASP A 47 -13.19 -3.96 -7.81
C ASP A 47 -14.00 -2.67 -7.54
N ALA A 48 -13.51 -1.82 -6.64
CA ALA A 48 -14.09 -0.50 -6.36
C ALA A 48 -13.70 0.59 -7.38
N GLY A 49 -12.88 0.25 -8.38
CA GLY A 49 -12.51 1.17 -9.46
C GLY A 49 -11.29 2.05 -9.14
N VAL A 50 -10.43 1.61 -8.22
CA VAL A 50 -9.15 2.28 -7.98
C VAL A 50 -8.17 1.95 -9.11
N ASP A 51 -7.52 2.97 -9.67
CA ASP A 51 -6.54 2.81 -10.75
C ASP A 51 -5.11 2.66 -10.21
N VAL A 52 -4.77 3.40 -9.16
CA VAL A 52 -3.43 3.36 -8.55
C VAL A 52 -3.55 3.31 -7.03
N ASP A 53 -2.86 2.36 -6.43
CA ASP A 53 -2.72 2.22 -4.98
C ASP A 53 -1.24 2.26 -4.59
N LEU A 54 -0.86 3.24 -3.75
CA LEU A 54 0.50 3.47 -3.29
C LEU A 54 0.61 3.14 -1.81
N CYS A 55 1.44 2.16 -1.47
CA CYS A 55 1.58 1.62 -0.13
C CYS A 55 3.03 1.56 0.37
N GLY A 56 3.15 1.35 1.68
CA GLY A 56 4.43 1.10 2.36
C GLY A 56 4.30 -0.02 3.39
N HIS A 57 4.53 0.30 4.67
CA HIS A 57 4.34 -0.52 5.87
C HIS A 57 5.24 -1.75 6.00
N THR A 58 5.37 -2.55 4.98
CA THR A 58 6.01 -3.88 5.04
C THR A 58 7.52 -3.82 5.28
N HIS A 59 8.14 -2.68 4.97
CA HIS A 59 9.61 -2.50 4.99
C HIS A 59 10.37 -3.60 4.24
N ASP A 60 9.68 -4.32 3.32
CA ASP A 60 10.17 -5.55 2.68
C ASP A 60 10.68 -6.61 3.70
N GLY A 61 10.09 -6.62 4.91
CA GLY A 61 10.50 -7.48 6.02
C GLY A 61 11.77 -7.05 6.74
N GLN A 62 12.35 -5.92 6.37
CA GLN A 62 13.46 -5.17 6.97
C GLN A 62 14.71 -5.99 7.30
N VAL A 63 14.60 -7.11 8.02
CA VAL A 63 15.73 -7.92 8.52
C VAL A 63 15.57 -9.37 8.09
N PHE A 64 16.63 -9.96 7.53
CA PHE A 64 16.66 -11.40 7.23
C PHE A 64 16.53 -12.21 8.53
N PRO A 65 15.71 -13.30 8.56
CA PRO A 65 14.93 -13.88 7.45
C PRO A 65 13.51 -13.30 7.28
N GLY A 66 13.17 -12.19 7.94
CA GLY A 66 11.85 -11.56 7.86
C GLY A 66 11.42 -11.25 6.43
N ASN A 67 12.36 -10.83 5.58
CA ASN A 67 12.12 -10.57 4.16
C ASN A 67 11.69 -11.82 3.35
N MET A 68 11.98 -13.01 3.84
CA MET A 68 11.52 -14.27 3.25
C MET A 68 10.14 -14.67 3.77
N VAL A 69 9.87 -14.38 5.05
CA VAL A 69 8.64 -14.79 5.74
C VAL A 69 7.47 -13.86 5.40
N ILE A 70 7.72 -12.57 5.26
CA ILE A 70 6.68 -11.55 5.04
C ILE A 70 5.85 -11.78 3.78
N ARG A 71 6.39 -12.45 2.77
CA ARG A 71 5.69 -12.82 1.54
C ARG A 71 4.48 -13.73 1.74
N PHE A 72 4.39 -14.40 2.88
CA PHE A 72 3.25 -15.27 3.21
C PHE A 72 2.09 -14.51 3.84
N PHE A 73 2.33 -13.27 4.27
CA PHE A 73 1.33 -12.42 4.92
C PHE A 73 0.78 -11.32 4.01
N TRP A 74 1.53 -10.97 2.96
CA TRP A 74 1.17 -9.88 2.05
C TRP A 74 1.19 -10.36 0.60
N GLU A 75 0.12 -10.06 -0.12
CA GLU A 75 0.01 -10.38 -1.55
C GLU A 75 1.08 -9.63 -2.37
N ASN A 76 1.27 -8.33 -2.07
CA ASN A 76 2.40 -7.55 -2.55
C ASN A 76 3.18 -7.00 -1.35
N LYS A 77 4.31 -7.61 -1.04
CA LYS A 77 5.15 -7.16 0.07
C LYS A 77 6.03 -5.97 -0.28
N CYS A 78 6.44 -5.84 -1.53
CA CYS A 78 7.29 -4.76 -2.06
C CYS A 78 7.34 -4.84 -3.58
N GLY A 79 7.40 -3.69 -4.23
CA GLY A 79 7.47 -3.57 -5.68
C GLY A 79 6.11 -3.34 -6.33
N TYR A 80 5.98 -3.75 -7.57
CA TYR A 80 4.81 -3.52 -8.40
C TYR A 80 3.96 -4.77 -8.56
N LEU A 81 2.64 -4.61 -8.43
CA LEU A 81 1.63 -5.62 -8.73
C LEU A 81 0.51 -4.99 -9.55
N LYS A 82 0.12 -5.64 -10.64
CA LYS A 82 -1.10 -5.28 -11.38
C LYS A 82 -2.25 -6.20 -10.98
N LYS A 83 -3.38 -5.62 -10.57
CA LYS A 83 -4.57 -6.37 -10.19
C LYS A 83 -5.79 -5.83 -10.95
N GLY A 84 -6.29 -6.60 -11.91
CA GLY A 84 -7.27 -6.07 -12.87
C GLY A 84 -6.69 -4.88 -13.62
N ASN A 85 -7.35 -3.72 -13.50
CA ASN A 85 -6.86 -2.45 -14.05
C ASN A 85 -6.02 -1.65 -13.04
N MET A 86 -6.06 -2.02 -11.76
CA MET A 86 -5.33 -1.32 -10.70
C MET A 86 -3.84 -1.62 -10.72
N HIS A 87 -3.05 -0.56 -10.54
CA HIS A 87 -1.61 -0.60 -10.36
C HIS A 87 -1.28 -0.40 -8.88
N ASN A 88 -0.83 -1.44 -8.19
CA ASN A 88 -0.39 -1.34 -6.80
C ASN A 88 1.14 -1.26 -6.72
N ILE A 89 1.65 -0.29 -5.97
CA ILE A 89 3.07 -0.06 -5.73
C ILE A 89 3.31 -0.05 -4.23
N VAL A 90 4.15 -0.96 -3.75
CA VAL A 90 4.54 -1.05 -2.34
C VAL A 90 6.02 -0.73 -2.22
N THR A 91 6.35 0.32 -1.47
CA THR A 91 7.75 0.69 -1.21
C THR A 91 8.25 0.09 0.10
N SER A 92 9.52 -0.30 0.12
CA SER A 92 10.21 -0.65 1.38
C SER A 92 10.45 0.57 2.27
N GLY A 93 10.34 1.77 1.71
CA GLY A 93 10.48 3.04 2.41
C GLY A 93 11.90 3.32 2.90
N VAL A 94 12.08 4.52 3.47
CA VAL A 94 13.36 4.97 4.07
C VAL A 94 13.41 4.72 5.56
N GLY A 95 12.25 4.58 6.21
CA GLY A 95 12.13 4.38 7.66
C GLY A 95 12.58 2.99 8.11
N LEU A 96 12.71 2.86 9.42
CA LEU A 96 13.04 1.61 10.11
C LEU A 96 11.95 1.28 11.12
N PHE A 97 11.67 -0.01 11.28
CA PHE A 97 10.75 -0.52 12.29
C PHE A 97 11.53 -1.38 13.30
N GLY A 98 11.41 -1.07 14.59
CA GLY A 98 12.13 -1.80 15.64
C GLY A 98 13.65 -1.56 15.59
N PRO A 99 14.46 -2.56 15.22
CA PRO A 99 15.92 -2.40 15.18
C PRO A 99 16.35 -1.34 14.16
N ASN A 100 17.31 -0.49 14.52
CA ASN A 100 17.86 0.53 13.63
C ASN A 100 18.81 -0.05 12.58
N MET A 101 18.35 -1.08 11.86
CA MET A 101 19.13 -1.72 10.80
C MET A 101 18.24 -2.35 9.73
N ARG A 102 18.80 -2.52 8.55
CA ARG A 102 18.25 -3.39 7.49
C ARG A 102 19.26 -4.47 7.15
N VAL A 103 18.79 -5.71 6.99
CA VAL A 103 19.61 -6.84 6.55
C VAL A 103 18.86 -7.61 5.47
N GLY A 104 19.45 -7.67 4.27
CA GLY A 104 18.82 -8.34 3.12
C GLY A 104 17.73 -7.51 2.42
N THR A 105 17.51 -6.26 2.86
CA THR A 105 16.60 -5.30 2.22
C THR A 105 17.27 -3.94 2.07
N LYS A 106 16.69 -3.06 1.24
CA LYS A 106 17.23 -1.72 1.00
C LYS A 106 16.21 -0.65 1.35
N SER A 107 16.69 0.50 1.80
CA SER A 107 15.87 1.72 1.86
C SER A 107 15.69 2.25 0.44
N GLU A 108 14.47 2.74 0.15
CA GLU A 108 14.16 3.29 -1.17
C GLU A 108 13.18 4.45 -1.10
N ILE A 109 13.21 5.28 -2.13
CA ILE A 109 12.19 6.26 -2.46
C ILE A 109 11.70 5.92 -3.86
N CYS A 110 10.39 5.84 -4.04
CA CYS A 110 9.77 5.61 -5.34
C CYS A 110 9.36 6.95 -5.95
N ASP A 111 9.84 7.22 -7.16
CA ASP A 111 9.30 8.27 -8.01
C ASP A 111 8.32 7.63 -9.01
N VAL A 112 7.07 8.07 -8.96
CA VAL A 112 5.98 7.50 -9.77
C VAL A 112 5.46 8.54 -10.74
N SER A 113 5.72 8.32 -12.03
CA SER A 113 5.18 9.15 -13.11
C SER A 113 3.92 8.50 -13.69
N ILE A 114 2.80 9.23 -13.63
CA ILE A 114 1.52 8.77 -14.19
C ILE A 114 1.28 9.53 -15.49
N CYS A 115 1.14 8.79 -16.59
CA CYS A 115 0.84 9.37 -17.91
C CYS A 115 -0.59 9.03 -18.30
N PHE A 116 -1.35 10.02 -18.67
CA PHE A 116 -2.71 9.90 -19.20
C PHE A 116 -2.69 9.99 -20.72
N ASN A 117 -3.25 9.00 -21.39
CA ASN A 117 -3.37 8.96 -22.85
C ASN A 117 -4.78 9.32 -23.29
#